data_406a6329d26b9ce4b6a57942930a4644
#
_entry.id   406a6329d26b9ce4b6a57942930a4644
#
_cell.length_a   1.000
_cell.length_b   1.000
_cell.length_c   1.000
_cell.angle_alpha   90.00
_cell.angle_beta   90.00
_cell.angle_gamma   90.00
#
_symmetry.space_group_name_H-M   'P 1'
#
loop_
_entity.id
_entity.type
_entity.pdbx_description
1 polymer ?
#
loop_
_entity_poly.entity_id
_entity_poly.type
_entity_poly.pdbx_seq_one_letter_code
_entity_poly.pdbx_strand_id
1 'polypeptide(L)'
;VYSAISVAIPTISGRLITSVVADSANRTKLLCIFLLISFFQLCFAELDEYMGNTLKIRQKKQMRRNAFHAFSAQDSAKREDISAFVSFVNNDIPSVAEQYVLGTIDMIKCMSILAFSALSLLYIHWVLALVIVGVSLLIVALPNTVRKRGGAARKRYSGALANYNTTLRSILDGLRLVKAYRCRKYAAESVDSADDGIARSEMTLLKYQLVTQGITTALQVAKTVLILLIGLYLISKKEIDVGSLVAVIQLAEVISAPIEVLAYLRHGRNEVLPILAQYQ
;
A
#
# COMPACT_ATOMS: atom_id res chain seq x y z
N VAL A 1 2.84 6.57 -19.36
CA VAL A 1 3.80 7.68 -19.40
C VAL A 1 4.55 7.78 -18.08
N TYR A 2 3.85 7.98 -16.95
CA TYR A 2 4.47 8.08 -15.62
C TYR A 2 5.44 6.91 -15.33
N SER A 3 5.01 5.66 -15.55
CA SER A 3 5.83 4.47 -15.32
C SER A 3 7.13 4.44 -16.13
N ALA A 4 7.08 4.91 -17.36
CA ALA A 4 8.28 4.99 -18.22
C ALA A 4 9.25 6.08 -17.73
N ILE A 5 8.73 7.22 -17.31
CA ILE A 5 9.54 8.34 -16.78
C ILE A 5 10.20 7.93 -15.45
N SER A 6 9.47 7.27 -14.56
CA SER A 6 9.99 6.79 -13.26
C SER A 6 11.18 5.84 -13.42
N VAL A 7 11.23 5.06 -14.51
CA VAL A 7 12.35 4.15 -14.82
C VAL A 7 13.47 4.85 -15.59
N ALA A 8 13.14 5.89 -16.37
CA ALA A 8 14.14 6.65 -17.14
C ALA A 8 15.08 7.45 -16.21
N ILE A 9 14.59 7.98 -15.09
CA ILE A 9 15.41 8.79 -14.17
C ILE A 9 16.61 8.01 -13.60
N PRO A 10 16.46 6.80 -13.02
CA PRO A 10 17.59 6.00 -12.59
C PRO A 10 18.62 5.74 -13.69
N THR A 11 18.16 5.44 -14.90
CA THR A 11 19.05 5.14 -16.02
C THR A 11 19.83 6.37 -16.48
N ILE A 12 19.18 7.54 -16.51
CA ILE A 12 19.81 8.80 -16.89
C ILE A 12 20.76 9.31 -15.80
N SER A 13 20.39 9.17 -14.52
CA SER A 13 21.26 9.51 -13.41
C SER A 13 22.54 8.69 -13.41
N GLY A 14 22.46 7.40 -13.71
CA GLY A 14 23.62 6.54 -13.90
C GLY A 14 24.53 7.03 -15.04
N ARG A 15 24.00 7.31 -16.22
CA ARG A 15 24.77 7.84 -17.35
C ARG A 15 25.42 9.21 -17.03
N LEU A 16 24.71 10.05 -16.26
CA LEU A 16 25.23 11.34 -15.83
C LEU A 16 26.45 11.14 -14.92
N ILE A 17 26.38 10.23 -13.95
CA ILE A 17 27.50 9.90 -13.05
C ILE A 17 28.67 9.38 -13.85
N THR A 18 28.46 8.44 -14.76
CA THR A 18 29.52 7.97 -15.67
C THR A 18 30.16 9.10 -16.45
N SER A 19 29.39 10.05 -16.99
CA SER A 19 29.89 11.17 -17.75
C SER A 19 30.69 12.16 -16.91
N VAL A 20 30.36 12.29 -15.62
CA VAL A 20 31.11 13.12 -14.66
C VAL A 20 32.44 12.49 -14.32
N VAL A 21 32.46 11.17 -14.09
CA VAL A 21 33.67 10.41 -13.79
C VAL A 21 34.62 10.36 -14.98
N ALA A 22 34.07 10.24 -16.21
CA ALA A 22 34.83 10.18 -17.45
C ALA A 22 35.25 11.56 -18.01
N ASP A 23 34.96 12.64 -17.31
CA ASP A 23 35.26 14.04 -17.70
C ASP A 23 34.81 14.42 -19.11
N SER A 24 33.63 13.92 -19.54
CA SER A 24 33.13 14.08 -20.90
C SER A 24 32.46 15.45 -21.15
N ALA A 25 32.61 15.98 -22.37
CA ALA A 25 31.99 17.25 -22.81
C ALA A 25 30.44 17.25 -22.77
N ASN A 26 29.81 16.10 -22.60
CA ASN A 26 28.35 15.94 -22.62
C ASN A 26 27.69 16.14 -21.26
N ARG A 27 28.42 16.47 -20.19
CA ARG A 27 27.90 16.65 -18.82
C ARG A 27 26.74 17.63 -18.73
N THR A 28 26.90 18.81 -19.29
CA THR A 28 25.85 19.86 -19.25
C THR A 28 24.58 19.45 -19.98
N LYS A 29 24.69 18.77 -21.11
CA LYS A 29 23.53 18.25 -21.85
C LYS A 29 22.78 17.20 -21.05
N LEU A 30 23.49 16.22 -20.47
CA LEU A 30 22.88 15.18 -19.64
C LEU A 30 22.25 15.73 -18.38
N LEU A 31 22.86 16.75 -17.76
CA LEU A 31 22.31 17.44 -16.59
C LEU A 31 21.01 18.19 -16.95
N CYS A 32 20.97 18.91 -18.04
CA CYS A 32 19.75 19.55 -18.55
C CYS A 32 18.64 18.54 -18.84
N ILE A 33 18.96 17.42 -19.48
CA ILE A 33 18.00 16.34 -19.76
C ILE A 33 17.49 15.74 -18.44
N PHE A 34 18.36 15.47 -17.49
CA PHE A 34 17.98 14.95 -16.19
C PHE A 34 17.02 15.87 -15.43
N LEU A 35 17.34 17.19 -15.37
CA LEU A 35 16.48 18.18 -14.74
C LEU A 35 15.12 18.31 -15.45
N LEU A 36 15.11 18.27 -16.76
CA LEU A 36 13.89 18.35 -17.56
C LEU A 36 13.00 17.12 -17.33
N ILE A 37 13.58 15.93 -17.35
CA ILE A 37 12.83 14.69 -17.09
C ILE A 37 12.33 14.61 -15.65
N SER A 38 13.13 15.07 -14.67
CA SER A 38 12.71 15.15 -13.26
C SER A 38 11.55 16.13 -13.07
N PHE A 39 11.58 17.28 -13.77
CA PHE A 39 10.47 18.22 -13.77
C PHE A 39 9.20 17.61 -14.38
N PHE A 40 9.32 16.94 -15.51
CA PHE A 40 8.21 16.22 -16.12
C PHE A 40 7.66 15.10 -15.20
N GLN A 41 8.54 14.37 -14.51
CA GLN A 41 8.09 13.34 -13.56
C GLN A 41 7.21 13.96 -12.47
N LEU A 42 7.61 15.09 -11.90
CA LEU A 42 6.85 15.78 -10.86
C LEU A 42 5.48 16.22 -11.41
N CYS A 43 5.44 16.86 -12.57
CA CYS A 43 4.19 17.28 -13.20
C CYS A 43 3.25 16.09 -13.52
N PHE A 44 3.80 15.00 -14.03
CA PHE A 44 3.00 13.80 -14.36
C PHE A 44 2.56 13.03 -13.11
N ALA A 45 3.33 13.07 -12.00
CA ALA A 45 2.91 12.46 -10.74
C ALA A 45 1.67 13.15 -10.17
N GLU A 46 1.70 14.48 -10.10
CA GLU A 46 0.57 15.29 -9.62
C GLU A 46 -0.65 15.17 -10.53
N LEU A 47 -0.44 15.13 -11.85
CA LEU A 47 -1.52 14.95 -12.81
C LEU A 47 -2.18 13.57 -12.69
N ASP A 48 -1.38 12.53 -12.51
CA ASP A 48 -1.85 11.15 -12.33
C ASP A 48 -2.67 11.01 -11.04
N GLU A 49 -2.20 11.61 -9.95
CA GLU A 49 -2.93 11.62 -8.67
C GLU A 49 -4.24 12.42 -8.77
N TYR A 50 -4.20 13.59 -9.40
CA TYR A 50 -5.40 14.41 -9.63
C TYR A 50 -6.44 13.66 -10.48
N MET A 51 -6.02 13.03 -11.57
CA MET A 51 -6.90 12.25 -12.43
C MET A 51 -7.49 11.03 -11.70
N GLY A 52 -6.67 10.31 -10.94
CA GLY A 52 -7.10 9.16 -10.13
C GLY A 52 -8.14 9.57 -9.09
N ASN A 53 -7.89 10.63 -8.33
CA ASN A 53 -8.82 11.14 -7.34
C ASN A 53 -10.12 11.68 -7.96
N THR A 54 -10.03 12.34 -9.12
CA THR A 54 -11.22 12.82 -9.86
C THR A 54 -12.07 11.64 -10.32
N LEU A 55 -11.45 10.59 -10.82
CA LEU A 55 -12.14 9.36 -11.24
C LEU A 55 -12.83 8.68 -10.07
N LYS A 56 -12.16 8.58 -8.91
CA LYS A 56 -12.70 8.08 -7.64
C LYS A 56 -13.98 8.85 -7.23
N ILE A 57 -13.92 10.18 -7.26
CA ILE A 57 -15.07 11.03 -6.90
C ILE A 57 -16.24 10.79 -7.85
N ARG A 58 -15.99 10.73 -9.16
CA ARG A 58 -17.04 10.46 -10.17
C ARG A 58 -17.66 9.08 -9.98
N GLN A 59 -16.85 8.05 -9.74
CA GLN A 59 -17.33 6.69 -9.50
C GLN A 59 -18.16 6.59 -8.21
N LYS A 60 -17.69 7.19 -7.11
CA LYS A 60 -18.48 7.26 -5.86
C LYS A 60 -19.86 7.91 -6.09
N LYS A 61 -19.89 9.02 -6.83
CA LYS A 61 -21.13 9.71 -7.16
C LYS A 61 -22.06 8.81 -7.98
N GLN A 62 -21.54 8.14 -8.98
CA GLN A 62 -22.32 7.24 -9.84
C GLN A 62 -22.85 6.02 -9.05
N MET A 63 -22.01 5.40 -8.22
CA MET A 63 -22.42 4.27 -7.38
C MET A 63 -23.52 4.67 -6.40
N ARG A 64 -23.40 5.82 -5.73
CA ARG A 64 -24.46 6.35 -4.84
C ARG A 64 -25.76 6.58 -5.58
N ARG A 65 -25.71 7.15 -6.79
CA ARG A 65 -26.88 7.39 -7.62
C ARG A 65 -27.57 6.08 -8.03
N ASN A 66 -26.78 5.11 -8.50
CA ASN A 66 -27.31 3.80 -8.91
C ASN A 66 -27.92 3.05 -7.71
N ALA A 67 -27.24 3.05 -6.56
CA ALA A 67 -27.73 2.46 -5.32
C ALA A 67 -29.07 3.10 -4.89
N PHE A 68 -29.18 4.42 -4.95
CA PHE A 68 -30.41 5.11 -4.61
C PHE A 68 -31.56 4.76 -5.57
N HIS A 69 -31.29 4.70 -6.87
CA HIS A 69 -32.32 4.28 -7.86
C HIS A 69 -32.75 2.85 -7.63
N ALA A 70 -31.86 1.93 -7.35
CA ALA A 70 -32.18 0.54 -7.04
C ALA A 70 -33.01 0.42 -5.75
N PHE A 71 -32.65 1.16 -4.70
CA PHE A 71 -33.34 1.15 -3.43
C PHE A 71 -34.76 1.80 -3.55
N SER A 72 -34.84 2.91 -4.27
CA SER A 72 -36.13 3.62 -4.47
C SER A 72 -37.12 2.88 -5.38
N ALA A 73 -36.69 1.88 -6.14
CA ALA A 73 -37.52 1.01 -6.95
C ALA A 73 -38.20 -0.13 -6.15
N GLN A 74 -37.84 -0.32 -4.88
CA GLN A 74 -38.44 -1.33 -3.99
C GLN A 74 -39.75 -0.79 -3.39
N ASP A 75 -40.84 -1.54 -3.54
CA ASP A 75 -42.21 -1.10 -3.14
C ASP A 75 -42.43 -1.00 -1.62
N SER A 76 -41.59 -1.58 -0.77
CA SER A 76 -41.69 -1.45 0.70
C SER A 76 -40.33 -1.59 1.39
N ALA A 77 -39.75 -0.47 1.77
CA ALA A 77 -38.55 -0.45 2.59
C ALA A 77 -38.89 -0.45 4.10
N LYS A 78 -38.47 -1.46 4.83
CA LYS A 78 -38.53 -1.48 6.29
C LYS A 78 -37.48 -0.55 6.89
N ARG A 79 -37.69 -0.12 8.16
CA ARG A 79 -36.74 0.77 8.85
C ARG A 79 -35.34 0.19 8.98
N GLU A 80 -35.22 -1.14 9.07
CA GLU A 80 -33.95 -1.86 9.09
C GLU A 80 -33.23 -1.77 7.72
N ASP A 81 -33.98 -1.87 6.62
CA ASP A 81 -33.47 -1.75 5.25
C ASP A 81 -32.92 -0.33 5.00
N ILE A 82 -33.56 0.70 5.57
CA ILE A 82 -33.09 2.09 5.48
C ILE A 82 -31.75 2.26 6.21
N SER A 83 -31.61 1.69 7.41
CA SER A 83 -30.37 1.80 8.16
C SER A 83 -29.20 1.06 7.49
N ALA A 84 -29.48 -0.11 6.92
CA ALA A 84 -28.52 -0.88 6.15
C ALA A 84 -28.10 -0.13 4.88
N PHE A 85 -29.08 0.48 4.16
CA PHE A 85 -28.79 1.29 2.97
C PHE A 85 -27.92 2.51 3.30
N VAL A 86 -28.21 3.23 4.38
CA VAL A 86 -27.38 4.37 4.82
C VAL A 86 -25.96 3.93 5.15
N SER A 87 -25.80 2.78 5.83
CA SER A 87 -24.49 2.19 6.11
C SER A 87 -23.75 1.83 4.83
N PHE A 88 -24.42 1.18 3.87
CA PHE A 88 -23.86 0.85 2.57
C PHE A 88 -23.36 2.09 1.81
N VAL A 89 -24.16 3.14 1.75
CA VAL A 89 -23.80 4.39 1.03
C VAL A 89 -22.60 5.09 1.67
N ASN A 90 -22.51 5.06 3.01
CA ASN A 90 -21.49 5.80 3.75
C ASN A 90 -20.19 5.02 3.95
N ASN A 91 -20.25 3.69 4.07
CA ASN A 91 -19.10 2.86 4.41
C ASN A 91 -18.64 1.96 3.25
N ASP A 92 -19.59 1.28 2.59
CA ASP A 92 -19.26 0.25 1.61
C ASP A 92 -18.92 0.85 0.24
N ILE A 93 -19.71 1.82 -0.25
CA ILE A 93 -19.42 2.51 -1.51
C ILE A 93 -18.02 3.17 -1.52
N PRO A 94 -17.61 3.92 -0.47
CA PRO A 94 -16.22 4.42 -0.38
C PRO A 94 -15.18 3.32 -0.45
N SER A 95 -15.37 2.22 0.28
CA SER A 95 -14.46 1.08 0.32
C SER A 95 -14.35 0.37 -1.04
N VAL A 96 -15.48 0.14 -1.72
CA VAL A 96 -15.51 -0.43 -3.06
C VAL A 96 -14.79 0.47 -4.07
N ALA A 97 -15.08 1.78 -4.06
CA ALA A 97 -14.45 2.72 -4.99
C ALA A 97 -12.94 2.80 -4.79
N GLU A 98 -12.47 2.68 -3.54
CA GLU A 98 -11.05 2.74 -3.20
C GLU A 98 -10.31 1.46 -3.56
N GLN A 99 -10.84 0.31 -3.17
CA GLN A 99 -10.14 -0.96 -3.33
C GLN A 99 -10.35 -1.60 -4.70
N TYR A 100 -11.49 -1.40 -5.34
CA TYR A 100 -11.78 -2.02 -6.64
C TYR A 100 -11.40 -1.11 -7.81
N VAL A 101 -11.86 0.14 -7.83
CA VAL A 101 -11.61 1.04 -8.97
C VAL A 101 -10.18 1.55 -8.98
N LEU A 102 -9.73 2.21 -7.90
CA LEU A 102 -8.35 2.68 -7.80
C LEU A 102 -7.37 1.51 -7.75
N GLY A 103 -7.69 0.46 -6.99
CA GLY A 103 -6.84 -0.72 -6.92
C GLY A 103 -6.57 -1.37 -8.28
N THR A 104 -7.53 -1.32 -9.23
CA THR A 104 -7.32 -1.82 -10.60
C THR A 104 -6.39 -0.91 -11.39
N ILE A 105 -6.54 0.40 -11.26
CA ILE A 105 -5.66 1.39 -11.92
C ILE A 105 -4.24 1.26 -11.37
N ASP A 106 -4.08 1.19 -10.06
CA ASP A 106 -2.79 1.03 -9.40
C ASP A 106 -2.14 -0.31 -9.76
N MET A 107 -2.91 -1.37 -9.94
CA MET A 107 -2.39 -2.66 -10.41
C MET A 107 -1.79 -2.56 -11.81
N ILE A 108 -2.46 -1.91 -12.75
CA ILE A 108 -1.95 -1.69 -14.12
C ILE A 108 -0.68 -0.83 -14.07
N LYS A 109 -0.68 0.23 -13.25
CA LYS A 109 0.47 1.11 -13.04
C LYS A 109 1.67 0.34 -12.46
N CYS A 110 1.47 -0.44 -11.41
CA CYS A 110 2.50 -1.27 -10.80
C CYS A 110 3.07 -2.30 -11.79
N MET A 111 2.22 -2.99 -12.54
CA MET A 111 2.67 -3.94 -13.57
C MET A 111 3.50 -3.26 -14.65
N SER A 112 3.11 -2.06 -15.08
CA SER A 112 3.87 -1.27 -16.05
C SER A 112 5.24 -0.85 -15.52
N ILE A 113 5.31 -0.39 -14.25
CA ILE A 113 6.59 -0.03 -13.62
C ILE A 113 7.50 -1.26 -13.51
N LEU A 114 6.97 -2.40 -13.09
CA LEU A 114 7.74 -3.65 -12.99
C LEU A 114 8.27 -4.09 -14.37
N ALA A 115 7.46 -4.04 -15.41
CA ALA A 115 7.87 -4.40 -16.76
C ALA A 115 9.00 -3.50 -17.27
N PHE A 116 8.85 -2.18 -17.20
CA PHE A 116 9.88 -1.24 -17.63
C PHE A 116 11.16 -1.34 -16.80
N SER A 117 11.05 -1.52 -15.48
CA SER A 117 12.20 -1.67 -14.61
C SER A 117 12.94 -2.97 -14.86
N ALA A 118 12.23 -4.08 -15.08
CA ALA A 118 12.84 -5.35 -15.42
C ALA A 118 13.61 -5.28 -16.77
N LEU A 119 13.01 -4.65 -17.79
CA LEU A 119 13.67 -4.42 -19.08
C LEU A 119 14.94 -3.56 -18.93
N SER A 120 14.87 -2.48 -18.13
CA SER A 120 16.02 -1.62 -17.88
C SER A 120 17.15 -2.34 -17.14
N LEU A 121 16.82 -3.18 -16.15
CA LEU A 121 17.81 -3.99 -15.44
C LEU A 121 18.46 -5.04 -16.33
N LEU A 122 17.68 -5.73 -17.15
CA LEU A 122 18.19 -6.72 -18.11
C LEU A 122 19.14 -6.07 -19.13
N TYR A 123 18.84 -4.82 -19.53
CA TYR A 123 19.71 -4.05 -20.43
C TYR A 123 21.06 -3.70 -19.79
N ILE A 124 21.07 -3.41 -18.47
CA ILE A 124 22.32 -3.09 -17.75
C ILE A 124 23.13 -4.36 -17.50
N HIS A 125 22.55 -5.33 -16.79
CA HIS A 125 23.22 -6.60 -16.52
C HIS A 125 22.22 -7.65 -16.00
N TRP A 126 22.14 -8.79 -16.68
CA TRP A 126 21.17 -9.85 -16.40
C TRP A 126 21.31 -10.50 -15.01
N VAL A 127 22.57 -10.63 -14.49
CA VAL A 127 22.83 -11.22 -13.16
C VAL A 127 22.25 -10.33 -12.07
N LEU A 128 22.45 -9.00 -12.16
CA LEU A 128 21.87 -8.03 -11.20
C LEU A 128 20.34 -8.03 -11.26
N ALA A 129 19.76 -8.12 -12.47
CA ALA A 129 18.32 -8.25 -12.63
C ALA A 129 17.77 -9.49 -11.90
N LEU A 130 18.41 -10.64 -12.04
CA LEU A 130 17.99 -11.89 -11.42
C LEU A 130 18.08 -11.83 -9.89
N VAL A 131 19.15 -11.25 -9.35
CA VAL A 131 19.33 -11.05 -7.90
C VAL A 131 18.23 -10.13 -7.34
N ILE A 132 17.99 -8.99 -7.98
CA ILE A 132 16.98 -8.01 -7.52
C ILE A 132 15.59 -8.63 -7.54
N VAL A 133 15.20 -9.28 -8.63
CA VAL A 133 13.89 -9.94 -8.73
C VAL A 133 13.76 -11.06 -7.69
N GLY A 134 14.79 -11.90 -7.55
CA GLY A 134 14.80 -13.00 -6.60
C GLY A 134 14.62 -12.53 -5.15
N VAL A 135 15.41 -11.54 -4.72
CA VAL A 135 15.30 -10.99 -3.37
C VAL A 135 13.97 -10.24 -3.17
N SER A 136 13.49 -9.52 -4.19
CA SER A 136 12.18 -8.84 -4.11
C SER A 136 11.02 -9.81 -3.95
N LEU A 137 11.07 -10.97 -4.60
CA LEU A 137 10.10 -12.05 -4.38
C LEU A 137 10.17 -12.63 -2.96
N LEU A 138 11.38 -12.76 -2.39
CA LEU A 138 11.57 -13.20 -1.00
C LEU A 138 10.99 -12.18 -0.01
N ILE A 139 11.15 -10.89 -0.25
CA ILE A 139 10.57 -9.81 0.58
C ILE A 139 9.04 -9.94 0.66
N VAL A 140 8.38 -10.38 -0.39
CA VAL A 140 6.91 -10.61 -0.39
C VAL A 140 6.54 -11.96 0.23
N ALA A 141 7.32 -13.01 -0.03
CA ALA A 141 6.99 -14.38 0.38
C ALA A 141 7.18 -14.60 1.90
N LEU A 142 8.29 -14.14 2.46
CA LEU A 142 8.65 -14.38 3.87
C LEU A 142 7.68 -13.77 4.89
N PRO A 143 7.25 -12.51 4.77
CA PRO A 143 6.28 -11.93 5.70
C PRO A 143 4.93 -12.64 5.71
N ASN A 144 4.53 -13.31 4.63
CA ASN A 144 3.26 -14.04 4.57
C ASN A 144 3.16 -15.18 5.59
N THR A 145 4.28 -15.78 5.96
CA THR A 145 4.34 -16.84 6.99
C THR A 145 4.07 -16.27 8.40
N VAL A 146 4.60 -15.08 8.69
CA VAL A 146 4.38 -14.37 9.95
C VAL A 146 2.98 -13.75 9.99
N ARG A 147 2.47 -13.24 8.87
CA ARG A 147 1.10 -12.69 8.71
C ARG A 147 0.00 -13.68 9.10
N LYS A 148 0.16 -14.97 8.80
CA LYS A 148 -0.83 -15.99 9.20
C LYS A 148 -0.99 -16.03 10.73
N ARG A 149 0.10 -15.90 11.49
CA ARG A 149 0.07 -15.79 12.96
C ARG A 149 -0.47 -14.43 13.43
N GLY A 150 -0.13 -13.36 12.74
CA GLY A 150 -0.67 -12.00 12.98
C GLY A 150 -2.18 -11.90 12.72
N GLY A 151 -2.75 -12.71 11.84
CA GLY A 151 -4.18 -12.79 11.60
C GLY A 151 -5.00 -13.17 12.84
N ALA A 152 -4.50 -14.10 13.66
CA ALA A 152 -5.13 -14.45 14.94
C ALA A 152 -5.08 -13.28 15.94
N ALA A 153 -3.96 -12.53 15.99
CA ALA A 153 -3.84 -11.34 16.83
C ALA A 153 -4.81 -10.23 16.38
N ARG A 154 -4.95 -10.02 15.06
CA ARG A 154 -5.92 -9.07 14.50
C ARG A 154 -7.37 -9.43 14.83
N LYS A 155 -7.71 -10.73 14.77
CA LYS A 155 -9.03 -11.22 15.17
C LYS A 155 -9.30 -11.00 16.67
N ARG A 156 -8.30 -11.20 17.54
CA ARG A 156 -8.40 -10.91 18.98
C ARG A 156 -8.63 -9.42 19.24
N TYR A 157 -7.87 -8.57 18.56
CA TYR A 157 -8.04 -7.10 18.65
C TYR A 157 -9.45 -6.68 18.20
N SER A 158 -9.93 -7.18 17.06
CA SER A 158 -11.31 -6.91 16.60
C SER A 158 -12.37 -7.40 17.58
N GLY A 159 -12.15 -8.56 18.20
CA GLY A 159 -13.04 -9.08 19.25
C GLY A 159 -13.04 -8.22 20.53
N ALA A 160 -11.87 -7.74 20.96
CA ALA A 160 -11.75 -6.84 22.10
C ALA A 160 -12.45 -5.49 21.84
N LEU A 161 -12.30 -4.94 20.62
CA LEU A 161 -12.99 -3.72 20.20
C LEU A 161 -14.51 -3.88 20.17
N ALA A 162 -15.00 -5.02 19.67
CA ALA A 162 -16.43 -5.34 19.67
C ALA A 162 -16.98 -5.44 21.11
N ASN A 163 -16.25 -6.08 22.03
CA ASN A 163 -16.61 -6.18 23.43
C ASN A 163 -16.66 -4.80 24.11
N TYR A 164 -15.66 -3.95 23.89
CA TYR A 164 -15.65 -2.57 24.36
C TYR A 164 -16.87 -1.79 23.88
N ASN A 165 -17.17 -1.84 22.58
CA ASN A 165 -18.32 -1.14 21.99
C ASN A 165 -19.63 -1.64 22.60
N THR A 166 -19.76 -2.94 22.89
CA THR A 166 -20.94 -3.52 23.54
C THR A 166 -21.06 -3.04 24.98
N THR A 167 -19.96 -3.05 25.74
CA THR A 167 -19.91 -2.58 27.13
C THR A 167 -20.25 -1.10 27.20
N LEU A 168 -19.64 -0.28 26.35
CA LEU A 168 -19.88 1.16 26.26
C LEU A 168 -21.35 1.45 25.94
N ARG A 169 -21.92 0.76 24.94
CA ARG A 169 -23.34 0.90 24.57
C ARG A 169 -24.27 0.54 25.72
N SER A 170 -24.03 -0.59 26.38
CA SER A 170 -24.81 -1.02 27.58
C SER A 170 -24.83 0.01 28.68
N ILE A 171 -23.69 0.63 28.97
CA ILE A 171 -23.57 1.65 30.02
C ILE A 171 -24.25 2.94 29.59
N LEU A 172 -24.12 3.35 28.31
CA LEU A 172 -24.78 4.56 27.80
C LEU A 172 -26.31 4.39 27.75
N ASP A 173 -26.80 3.23 27.32
CA ASP A 173 -28.24 2.92 27.32
C ASP A 173 -28.81 2.90 28.77
N GLY A 174 -28.01 2.39 29.73
CA GLY A 174 -28.32 2.35 31.15
C GLY A 174 -27.91 3.62 31.94
N LEU A 175 -27.53 4.73 31.30
CA LEU A 175 -26.94 5.89 31.95
C LEU A 175 -27.88 6.52 33.04
N ARG A 176 -29.18 6.47 32.82
CA ARG A 176 -30.19 6.92 33.82
C ARG A 176 -30.13 6.08 35.10
N LEU A 177 -29.97 4.75 34.97
CA LEU A 177 -29.84 3.83 36.08
C LEU A 177 -28.50 4.05 36.82
N VAL A 178 -27.39 4.20 36.07
CA VAL A 178 -26.07 4.52 36.63
C VAL A 178 -26.12 5.79 37.49
N LYS A 179 -26.85 6.82 37.06
CA LYS A 179 -27.06 8.06 37.81
C LYS A 179 -27.96 7.87 39.02
N ALA A 180 -29.08 7.16 38.87
CA ALA A 180 -30.06 6.93 39.91
C ALA A 180 -29.50 6.12 41.09
N TYR A 181 -28.73 5.07 40.78
CA TYR A 181 -28.08 4.19 41.76
C TYR A 181 -26.69 4.68 42.21
N ARG A 182 -26.20 5.82 41.69
CA ARG A 182 -24.87 6.41 41.98
C ARG A 182 -23.70 5.45 41.73
N CYS A 183 -23.85 4.50 40.80
CA CYS A 183 -22.83 3.47 40.49
C CYS A 183 -21.85 3.87 39.37
N ARG A 184 -21.51 5.18 39.31
CA ARG A 184 -20.56 5.70 38.30
C ARG A 184 -19.19 5.03 38.35
N LYS A 185 -18.70 4.69 39.55
CA LYS A 185 -17.40 4.04 39.71
C LYS A 185 -17.39 2.67 39.06
N TYR A 186 -18.43 1.86 39.31
CA TYR A 186 -18.60 0.56 38.67
C TYR A 186 -18.68 0.65 37.12
N ALA A 187 -19.43 1.63 36.63
CA ALA A 187 -19.53 1.87 35.18
C ALA A 187 -18.17 2.25 34.57
N ALA A 188 -17.40 3.13 35.24
CA ALA A 188 -16.07 3.49 34.78
C ALA A 188 -15.10 2.29 34.79
N GLU A 189 -15.05 1.54 35.90
CA GLU A 189 -14.20 0.34 36.00
C GLU A 189 -14.54 -0.71 34.95
N SER A 190 -15.81 -0.85 34.57
CA SER A 190 -16.22 -1.77 33.49
C SER A 190 -15.73 -1.32 32.14
N VAL A 191 -15.77 -0.02 31.82
CA VAL A 191 -15.23 0.54 30.56
C VAL A 191 -13.71 0.42 30.56
N ASP A 192 -13.05 0.79 31.65
CA ASP A 192 -11.59 0.73 31.79
C ASP A 192 -11.08 -0.70 31.61
N SER A 193 -11.78 -1.69 32.21
CA SER A 193 -11.43 -3.11 32.02
C SER A 193 -11.58 -3.59 30.57
N ALA A 194 -12.59 -3.12 29.85
CA ALA A 194 -12.78 -3.42 28.45
C ALA A 194 -11.72 -2.74 27.57
N ASP A 195 -11.32 -1.51 27.91
CA ASP A 195 -10.26 -0.76 27.24
C ASP A 195 -8.89 -1.40 27.45
N ASP A 196 -8.58 -1.86 28.66
CA ASP A 196 -7.40 -2.67 28.96
C ASP A 196 -7.33 -3.93 28.09
N GLY A 197 -8.48 -4.52 27.76
CA GLY A 197 -8.60 -5.64 26.84
C GLY A 197 -8.18 -5.26 25.40
N ILE A 198 -8.56 -4.07 24.93
CA ILE A 198 -8.11 -3.52 23.65
C ILE A 198 -6.60 -3.32 23.69
N ALA A 199 -6.09 -2.58 24.68
CA ALA A 199 -4.68 -2.23 24.79
C ALA A 199 -3.77 -3.48 24.78
N ARG A 200 -4.13 -4.52 25.52
CA ARG A 200 -3.39 -5.80 25.52
C ARG A 200 -3.41 -6.49 24.15
N SER A 201 -4.55 -6.49 23.49
CA SER A 201 -4.70 -7.12 22.18
C SER A 201 -3.98 -6.34 21.09
N GLU A 202 -4.00 -5.01 21.16
CA GLU A 202 -3.30 -4.10 20.28
C GLU A 202 -1.78 -4.22 20.42
N MET A 203 -1.28 -4.28 21.67
CA MET A 203 0.15 -4.52 21.94
C MET A 203 0.63 -5.85 21.34
N THR A 204 -0.20 -6.88 21.40
CA THR A 204 0.10 -8.17 20.80
C THR A 204 0.15 -8.06 19.27
N LEU A 205 -0.80 -7.37 18.65
CA LEU A 205 -0.83 -7.10 17.21
C LEU A 205 0.40 -6.30 16.78
N LEU A 206 0.75 -5.24 17.52
CA LEU A 206 1.91 -4.40 17.27
C LEU A 206 3.21 -5.21 17.26
N LYS A 207 3.39 -6.16 18.19
CA LYS A 207 4.56 -7.04 18.20
C LYS A 207 4.71 -7.83 16.90
N TYR A 208 3.62 -8.39 16.37
CA TYR A 208 3.64 -9.10 15.08
C TYR A 208 3.93 -8.15 13.91
N GLN A 209 3.40 -6.94 13.94
CA GLN A 209 3.68 -5.92 12.92
C GLN A 209 5.16 -5.53 12.94
N LEU A 210 5.74 -5.27 14.12
CA LEU A 210 7.15 -4.92 14.27
C LEU A 210 8.08 -6.05 13.80
N VAL A 211 7.78 -7.30 14.13
CA VAL A 211 8.56 -8.44 13.65
C VAL A 211 8.49 -8.54 12.12
N THR A 212 7.31 -8.37 11.54
CA THR A 212 7.14 -8.40 10.09
C THR A 212 7.91 -7.27 9.42
N GLN A 213 7.78 -6.05 9.95
CA GLN A 213 8.52 -4.89 9.46
C GLN A 213 10.03 -5.07 9.59
N GLY A 214 10.50 -5.59 10.72
CA GLY A 214 11.92 -5.87 10.95
C GLY A 214 12.50 -6.87 9.94
N ILE A 215 11.77 -7.95 9.63
CA ILE A 215 12.16 -8.92 8.60
C ILE A 215 12.24 -8.25 7.23
N THR A 216 11.22 -7.45 6.87
CA THR A 216 11.19 -6.74 5.59
C THR A 216 12.37 -5.77 5.46
N THR A 217 12.63 -4.97 6.49
CA THR A 217 13.76 -4.02 6.52
C THR A 217 15.12 -4.75 6.44
N ALA A 218 15.28 -5.85 7.18
CA ALA A 218 16.52 -6.64 7.11
C ALA A 218 16.76 -7.20 5.70
N LEU A 219 15.72 -7.67 5.02
CA LEU A 219 15.82 -8.16 3.64
C LEU A 219 16.13 -7.03 2.64
N GLN A 220 15.58 -5.82 2.84
CA GLN A 220 15.91 -4.65 2.01
C GLN A 220 17.37 -4.25 2.17
N VAL A 221 17.89 -4.23 3.41
CA VAL A 221 19.31 -3.97 3.66
C VAL A 221 20.19 -5.06 3.03
N ALA A 222 19.83 -6.34 3.21
CA ALA A 222 20.57 -7.45 2.61
C ALA A 222 20.57 -7.35 1.06
N LYS A 223 19.44 -6.96 0.45
CA LYS A 223 19.34 -6.70 -0.99
C LYS A 223 20.35 -5.63 -1.43
N THR A 224 20.38 -4.49 -0.74
CA THR A 224 21.28 -3.39 -1.08
C THR A 224 22.76 -3.80 -0.93
N VAL A 225 23.10 -4.52 0.14
CA VAL A 225 24.46 -5.05 0.34
C VAL A 225 24.85 -6.04 -0.77
N LEU A 226 23.94 -6.96 -1.15
CA LEU A 226 24.18 -7.90 -2.25
C LEU A 226 24.41 -7.19 -3.59
N ILE A 227 23.60 -6.18 -3.91
CA ILE A 227 23.75 -5.38 -5.13
C ILE A 227 25.11 -4.69 -5.14
N LEU A 228 25.53 -4.11 -4.00
CA LEU A 228 26.84 -3.45 -3.88
C LEU A 228 27.99 -4.45 -4.06
N LEU A 229 27.96 -5.60 -3.40
CA LEU A 229 29.02 -6.60 -3.49
C LEU A 229 29.16 -7.15 -4.93
N ILE A 230 28.05 -7.55 -5.53
CA ILE A 230 28.05 -8.06 -6.91
C ILE A 230 28.41 -6.94 -7.89
N GLY A 231 27.89 -5.74 -7.70
CA GLY A 231 28.19 -4.60 -8.55
C GLY A 231 29.66 -4.19 -8.52
N LEU A 232 30.29 -4.13 -7.33
CA LEU A 232 31.72 -3.85 -7.18
C LEU A 232 32.57 -4.95 -7.84
N TYR A 233 32.17 -6.21 -7.72
CA TYR A 233 32.83 -7.32 -8.41
C TYR A 233 32.74 -7.17 -9.93
N LEU A 234 31.58 -6.79 -10.48
CA LEU A 234 31.39 -6.57 -11.91
C LEU A 234 32.18 -5.34 -12.42
N ILE A 235 32.27 -4.28 -11.61
CA ILE A 235 33.12 -3.12 -11.91
C ILE A 235 34.60 -3.54 -11.99
N SER A 236 35.08 -4.38 -11.06
CA SER A 236 36.45 -4.86 -11.08
C SER A 236 36.78 -5.68 -12.34
N LYS A 237 35.76 -6.36 -12.90
CA LYS A 237 35.84 -7.05 -14.19
C LYS A 237 35.62 -6.14 -15.42
N LYS A 238 35.34 -4.86 -15.21
CA LYS A 238 35.00 -3.88 -16.27
C LYS A 238 33.76 -4.25 -17.10
N GLU A 239 32.85 -5.04 -16.52
CA GLU A 239 31.59 -5.41 -17.17
C GLU A 239 30.52 -4.31 -17.03
N ILE A 240 30.58 -3.55 -15.95
CA ILE A 240 29.71 -2.37 -15.68
C ILE A 240 30.56 -1.20 -15.18
N ASP A 241 30.03 0.01 -15.28
CA ASP A 241 30.61 1.23 -14.74
C ASP A 241 29.92 1.66 -13.42
N VAL A 242 30.54 2.60 -12.71
CA VAL A 242 30.02 3.11 -11.42
C VAL A 242 28.63 3.72 -11.59
N GLY A 243 28.38 4.43 -12.69
CA GLY A 243 27.06 5.02 -12.96
C GLY A 243 25.98 3.97 -13.17
N SER A 244 26.32 2.86 -13.84
CA SER A 244 25.39 1.72 -14.00
C SER A 244 25.06 1.08 -12.63
N LEU A 245 26.03 0.96 -11.74
CA LEU A 245 25.76 0.46 -10.38
C LEU A 245 24.79 1.36 -9.61
N VAL A 246 24.98 2.69 -9.69
CA VAL A 246 24.05 3.65 -9.06
C VAL A 246 22.65 3.55 -9.67
N ALA A 247 22.55 3.43 -11.00
CA ALA A 247 21.28 3.22 -11.67
C ALA A 247 20.57 1.93 -11.19
N VAL A 248 21.32 0.85 -11.02
CA VAL A 248 20.78 -0.44 -10.53
C VAL A 248 20.26 -0.34 -9.11
N ILE A 249 20.96 0.37 -8.21
CA ILE A 249 20.48 0.59 -6.82
C ILE A 249 19.17 1.36 -6.83
N GLN A 250 19.07 2.43 -7.61
CA GLN A 250 17.83 3.22 -7.73
C GLN A 250 16.70 2.39 -8.37
N LEU A 251 16.96 1.62 -9.41
CA LEU A 251 15.98 0.73 -10.04
C LEU A 251 15.48 -0.35 -9.07
N ALA A 252 16.36 -0.86 -8.20
CA ALA A 252 15.99 -1.83 -7.18
C ALA A 252 14.98 -1.27 -6.15
N GLU A 253 15.06 0.04 -5.85
CA GLU A 253 14.05 0.72 -5.01
C GLU A 253 12.74 0.95 -5.78
N VAL A 254 12.81 1.37 -7.05
CA VAL A 254 11.64 1.56 -7.92
C VAL A 254 10.85 0.26 -8.10
N ILE A 255 11.49 -0.90 -8.09
CA ILE A 255 10.83 -2.23 -8.18
C ILE A 255 10.16 -2.62 -6.86
N SER A 256 10.73 -2.26 -5.73
CA SER A 256 10.26 -2.74 -4.42
C SER A 256 8.86 -2.22 -4.08
N ALA A 257 8.59 -0.94 -4.30
CA ALA A 257 7.31 -0.30 -4.01
C ALA A 257 6.11 -0.94 -4.74
N PRO A 258 6.14 -1.15 -6.07
CA PRO A 258 5.04 -1.82 -6.78
C PRO A 258 4.74 -3.24 -6.30
N ILE A 259 5.77 -3.99 -5.90
CA ILE A 259 5.58 -5.36 -5.41
C ILE A 259 4.82 -5.36 -4.08
N GLU A 260 5.12 -4.43 -3.18
CA GLU A 260 4.41 -4.26 -1.91
C GLU A 260 2.95 -3.82 -2.13
N VAL A 261 2.74 -2.87 -3.05
CA VAL A 261 1.39 -2.39 -3.41
C VAL A 261 0.55 -3.52 -4.02
N LEU A 262 1.10 -4.32 -4.94
CA LEU A 262 0.38 -5.45 -5.53
C LEU A 262 -0.03 -6.49 -4.48
N ALA A 263 0.84 -6.76 -3.49
CA ALA A 263 0.51 -7.64 -2.38
C ALA A 263 -0.63 -7.09 -1.52
N TYR A 264 -0.65 -5.78 -1.27
CA TYR A 264 -1.72 -5.10 -0.55
C TYR A 264 -3.05 -5.12 -1.31
N LEU A 265 -3.05 -4.75 -2.60
CA LEU A 265 -4.24 -4.69 -3.45
C LEU A 265 -4.93 -6.04 -3.60
N ARG A 266 -4.17 -7.13 -3.67
CA ARG A 266 -4.73 -8.49 -3.70
C ARG A 266 -5.54 -8.81 -2.45
N HIS A 267 -5.12 -8.34 -1.27
CA HIS A 267 -5.86 -8.54 -0.03
C HIS A 267 -7.12 -7.68 0.03
N GLY A 268 -7.03 -6.39 -0.27
CA GLY A 268 -8.17 -5.47 -0.26
C GLY A 268 -9.28 -5.88 -1.24
N ARG A 269 -8.91 -6.37 -2.41
CA ARG A 269 -9.88 -6.87 -3.40
C ARG A 269 -10.68 -8.06 -2.89
N ASN A 270 -10.06 -8.98 -2.15
CA ASN A 270 -10.75 -10.14 -1.58
C ASN A 270 -11.74 -9.75 -0.46
N GLU A 271 -11.54 -8.61 0.21
CA GLU A 271 -12.45 -8.10 1.24
C GLU A 271 -13.71 -7.43 0.62
N VAL A 272 -13.58 -6.87 -0.56
CA VAL A 272 -14.67 -6.13 -1.23
C VAL A 272 -15.54 -7.00 -2.16
N LEU A 273 -14.99 -8.10 -2.68
CA LEU A 273 -15.73 -9.02 -3.55
C LEU A 273 -17.04 -9.54 -2.95
N PRO A 274 -17.12 -9.94 -1.65
CA PRO A 274 -18.38 -10.37 -1.03
C PRO A 274 -19.42 -9.25 -0.95
N ILE A 275 -18.97 -8.00 -0.75
CA ILE A 275 -19.84 -6.81 -0.69
C ILE A 275 -20.48 -6.56 -2.05
N LEU A 276 -19.68 -6.65 -3.12
CA LEU A 276 -20.19 -6.52 -4.50
C LEU A 276 -21.18 -7.62 -4.87
N ALA A 277 -20.93 -8.86 -4.44
CA ALA A 277 -21.82 -10.00 -4.72
C ALA A 277 -23.16 -9.92 -3.97
N GLN A 278 -23.22 -9.18 -2.87
CA GLN A 278 -24.43 -9.01 -2.08
C GLN A 278 -25.40 -7.96 -2.68
N TYR A 279 -24.88 -7.10 -3.58
CA TYR A 279 -25.63 -5.97 -4.16
C TYR A 279 -25.75 -6.04 -5.70
N GLN A 280 -25.37 -7.16 -6.32
CA GLN A 280 -25.72 -7.52 -7.70
C GLN A 280 -27.02 -8.31 -7.76
#